data_66d4809ed032900d69172e8456e8ea96
#
_entry.id   66d4809ed032900d69172e8456e8ea96
#
_cell.length_a   1.000
_cell.length_b   1.000
_cell.length_c   1.000
_cell.angle_alpha   90.00
_cell.angle_beta   90.00
_cell.angle_gamma   90.00
#
_symmetry.space_group_name_H-M   'P 1'
#
loop_
_entity.id
_entity.type
_entity.pdbx_description
1 polymer ?
#
loop_
_entity_poly.entity_id
_entity_poly.type
_entity_poly.pdbx_seq_one_letter_code
_entity_poly.pdbx_strand_id
1 'polypeptide(L)' 'MKVRPSVKKICDHCKVIRRHGVVRVICTNPRHKQRQG' A
#
# COMPACT_ATOMS: atom_id res chain seq x y z
N MET A 1 -3.19 7.99 3.80
CA MET A 1 -3.34 6.76 3.01
C MET A 1 -3.80 7.11 1.60
N LYS A 2 -3.22 6.45 0.61
CA LYS A 2 -3.59 6.70 -0.79
C LYS A 2 -4.51 5.59 -1.28
N VAL A 3 -5.64 5.97 -1.84
CA VAL A 3 -6.59 5.01 -2.43
C VAL A 3 -6.45 5.11 -3.94
N ARG A 4 -6.02 4.01 -4.57
CA ARG A 4 -5.73 3.98 -6.00
C ARG A 4 -6.16 2.65 -6.61
N PRO A 5 -6.52 2.63 -7.91
CA PRO A 5 -6.80 1.36 -8.59
C PRO A 5 -5.57 0.46 -8.70
N SER A 6 -4.37 1.03 -8.62
CA SER A 6 -3.12 0.26 -8.64
C SER A 6 -2.18 0.80 -7.57
N VAL A 7 -1.72 -0.09 -6.69
CA VAL A 7 -0.80 0.27 -5.62
C VAL A 7 0.56 -0.38 -5.87
N LYS A 8 1.61 0.37 -5.56
CA LYS A 8 2.99 -0.11 -5.76
C LYS A 8 3.87 0.36 -4.61
N LYS A 9 4.91 -0.40 -4.35
CA LYS A 9 5.93 0.00 -3.38
C LYS A 9 6.60 1.29 -3.85
N ILE A 10 6.78 2.22 -2.91
CA ILE A 10 7.42 3.50 -3.20
C ILE A 10 8.88 3.49 -2.76
N CYS A 11 9.19 2.74 -1.71
CA CYS A 11 10.55 2.63 -1.19
C CYS A 11 10.86 1.19 -0.78
N ASP A 12 12.10 0.96 -0.36
CA ASP A 12 12.56 -0.38 0.01
C ASP A 12 11.91 -0.91 1.28
N HIS A 13 11.35 -0.02 2.10
CA HIS A 13 10.68 -0.41 3.34
C HIS A 13 9.19 -0.70 3.14
N CYS A 14 8.68 -0.51 1.95
CA CYS A 14 7.29 -0.78 1.65
C CYS A 14 7.06 -2.27 1.48
N LYS A 15 5.90 -2.73 1.94
CA LYS A 15 5.48 -4.12 1.77
C LYS A 15 4.07 -4.17 1.19
N VAL A 16 3.88 -5.08 0.26
CA VAL A 16 2.55 -5.30 -0.32
C VAL A 16 1.88 -6.43 0.46
N ILE A 17 0.70 -6.15 0.98
CA ILE A 17 -0.10 -7.12 1.73
C ILE A 17 -1.50 -7.20 1.13
N ARG A 18 -2.21 -8.26 1.50
CA ARG A 18 -3.59 -8.44 1.08
C ARG A 18 -4.45 -8.64 2.33
N ARG A 19 -5.50 -7.83 2.47
CA ARG A 19 -6.44 -7.93 3.58
C ARG A 19 -7.86 -7.86 3.04
N HIS A 20 -8.71 -8.82 3.45
CA HIS A 20 -10.12 -8.86 3.05
C HIS A 20 -10.29 -8.76 1.54
N GLY A 21 -9.38 -9.39 0.78
CA GLY A 21 -9.41 -9.35 -0.67
C GLY A 21 -8.92 -8.04 -1.28
N VAL A 22 -8.43 -7.12 -0.47
CA VAL A 22 -7.93 -5.82 -0.93
C VAL A 22 -6.41 -5.79 -0.81
N VAL A 23 -5.74 -5.42 -1.90
CA VAL A 23 -4.29 -5.27 -1.91
C VAL A 23 -3.93 -3.93 -1.28
N ARG A 24 -3.00 -3.95 -0.35
CA ARG A 24 -2.54 -2.74 0.35
C ARG A 24 -1.02 -2.71 0.37
N VAL A 25 -0.49 -1.51 0.43
CA VAL A 25 0.94 -1.28 0.66
C VAL A 25 1.10 -0.64 2.02
N ILE A 26 1.95 -1.24 2.85
CA ILE A 26 2.30 -0.68 4.15
C ILE A 26 3.77 -0.32 4.16
N CYS A 27 4.11 0.66 4.96
CA CYS A 27 5.48 1.15 5.06
C CYS A 27 5.69 1.78 6.43
N THR A 28 6.95 1.95 6.82
CA THR A 28 7.29 2.71 8.02
C THR A 28 6.93 4.19 7.86
N ASN A 29 6.89 4.67 6.60
CA ASN A 29 6.46 6.02 6.30
C ASN A 29 4.96 6.03 6.02
N PRO A 30 4.13 6.72 6.84
CA PRO A 30 2.68 6.74 6.63
C PRO A 30 2.26 7.34 5.29
N ARG A 31 3.10 8.16 4.68
CA ARG A 31 2.81 8.73 3.36
C ARG A 31 2.84 7.69 2.24
N HIS A 32 3.46 6.54 2.50
CA HIS A 32 3.56 5.46 1.52
C HIS A 32 2.43 4.44 1.65
N LYS A 33 1.58 4.56 2.66
CA LYS A 33 0.44 3.67 2.82
C LYS A 33 -0.50 3.82 1.64
N GLN A 34 -0.90 2.70 1.08
CA GLN A 34 -1.79 2.68 -0.08
C GLN A 34 -2.84 1.60 0.10
N ARG A 35 -3.96 1.81 -0.53
CA ARG A 35 -5.06 0.84 -0.57
C ARG A 35 -5.60 0.81 -1.99
N GLN A 36 -5.71 -0.40 -2.51
CA GLN A 36 -6.33 -0.58 -3.81
C GLN A 36 -7.85 -0.49 -3.66
N GLY A 37 -8.43 0.49 -4.31
CA GLY A 37 -9.87 0.69 -4.20
C GLY A 37 -10.54 0.90 -5.50
#